data_cf8b384dab8e5f8cdd68787386998aaa
#
_entry.id   cf8b384dab8e5f8cdd68787386998aaa
#
_cell.length_a   1.000
_cell.length_b   1.000
_cell.length_c   1.000
_cell.angle_alpha   90.00
_cell.angle_beta   90.00
_cell.angle_gamma   90.00
#
_symmetry.space_group_name_H-M   'P 1'
#
loop_
_entity.id
_entity.type
_entity.pdbx_description
1 polymer ?
#
loop_
_entity_poly.entity_id
_entity_poly.type
_entity_poly.pdbx_seq_one_letter_code
_entity_poly.pdbx_strand_id
1 'polypeptide(L)'
;LRCFCSFIAAYGFAMLFNAGVKASMLAAVVGALANTGRLLLIDVFHVPWQLAVGLAAVTIGLLAQLFVSRASLSRVALSVPAVVIMIPGVPFYRAISALNTLSVDKGGVDVGEAAANLAEVFFVITAIGVGLALARIITDHNWRHDVATSGHITLPRTHVEAAEQPLED
;
A
#
# COMPACT_ATOMS: atom_id res chain seq x y z
N LEU A 1 -2.91 3.08 -24.13
CA LEU A 1 -3.14 1.68 -23.76
C LEU A 1 -2.81 1.42 -22.27
N ARG A 2 -1.58 1.75 -21.80
CA ARG A 2 -1.11 1.50 -20.42
C ARG A 2 -2.04 2.11 -19.35
N CYS A 3 -2.47 3.36 -19.52
CA CYS A 3 -3.39 4.03 -18.59
C CYS A 3 -4.73 3.30 -18.50
N PHE A 4 -5.29 2.88 -19.63
CA PHE A 4 -6.55 2.15 -19.69
C PHE A 4 -6.47 0.78 -19.02
N CYS A 5 -5.40 0.03 -19.28
CA CYS A 5 -5.17 -1.25 -18.59
C CYS A 5 -5.01 -1.07 -17.07
N SER A 6 -4.30 -0.03 -16.63
CA SER A 6 -4.14 0.28 -15.22
C SER A 6 -5.48 0.65 -14.56
N PHE A 7 -6.34 1.37 -15.27
CA PHE A 7 -7.67 1.70 -14.81
C PHE A 7 -8.53 0.45 -14.59
N ILE A 8 -8.58 -0.46 -15.59
CA ILE A 8 -9.35 -1.69 -15.50
C ILE A 8 -8.83 -2.57 -14.34
N ALA A 9 -7.51 -2.68 -14.22
CA ALA A 9 -6.90 -3.48 -13.17
C ALA A 9 -7.24 -2.92 -11.77
N ALA A 10 -7.06 -1.62 -11.54
CA ALA A 10 -7.37 -1.01 -10.26
C ALA A 10 -8.87 -1.07 -9.93
N TYR A 11 -9.74 -0.91 -10.94
CA TYR A 11 -11.18 -1.09 -10.79
C TYR A 11 -11.53 -2.52 -10.37
N GLY A 12 -10.96 -3.51 -11.05
CA GLY A 12 -11.17 -4.93 -10.74
C GLY A 12 -10.74 -5.27 -9.31
N PHE A 13 -9.57 -4.80 -8.88
CA PHE A 13 -9.12 -4.98 -7.49
C PHE A 13 -10.04 -4.29 -6.49
N ALA A 14 -10.51 -3.08 -6.77
CA ALA A 14 -11.44 -2.40 -5.88
C ALA A 14 -12.75 -3.16 -5.72
N MET A 15 -13.28 -3.72 -6.80
CA MET A 15 -14.47 -4.60 -6.76
C MET A 15 -14.19 -5.89 -5.99
N LEU A 16 -13.02 -6.49 -6.17
CA LEU A 16 -12.59 -7.68 -5.43
C LEU A 16 -12.53 -7.43 -3.92
N PHE A 17 -12.12 -6.24 -3.50
CA PHE A 17 -12.12 -5.82 -2.09
C PHE A 17 -13.49 -5.31 -1.61
N ASN A 18 -14.55 -5.58 -2.37
CA ASN A 18 -15.92 -5.20 -2.01
C ASN A 18 -16.10 -3.68 -1.79
N ALA A 19 -15.33 -2.86 -2.49
CA ALA A 19 -15.53 -1.42 -2.46
C ALA A 19 -16.78 -1.03 -3.25
N GLY A 20 -17.55 -0.08 -2.74
CA GLY A 20 -18.72 0.44 -3.48
C GLY A 20 -18.33 1.03 -4.84
N VAL A 21 -19.23 1.02 -5.81
CA VAL A 21 -18.97 1.44 -7.21
C VAL A 21 -18.29 2.81 -7.30
N LYS A 22 -18.72 3.79 -6.49
CA LYS A 22 -18.12 5.14 -6.46
C LYS A 22 -16.66 5.10 -6.00
N ALA A 23 -16.37 4.34 -4.92
CA ALA A 23 -15.03 4.16 -4.41
C ALA A 23 -14.14 3.43 -5.42
N SER A 24 -14.67 2.40 -6.09
CA SER A 24 -13.95 1.63 -7.11
C SER A 24 -13.57 2.48 -8.31
N MET A 25 -14.47 3.33 -8.78
CA MET A 25 -14.19 4.26 -9.89
C MET A 25 -13.10 5.26 -9.52
N LEU A 26 -13.16 5.85 -8.32
CA LEU A 26 -12.14 6.79 -7.85
C LEU A 26 -10.79 6.10 -7.64
N ALA A 27 -10.77 4.91 -7.05
CA ALA A 27 -9.56 4.11 -6.88
C ALA A 27 -8.93 3.76 -8.24
N ALA A 28 -9.76 3.45 -9.25
CA ALA A 28 -9.31 3.17 -10.61
C ALA A 28 -8.67 4.40 -11.27
N VAL A 29 -9.26 5.58 -11.12
CA VAL A 29 -8.70 6.84 -11.64
C VAL A 29 -7.37 7.15 -10.95
N VAL A 30 -7.32 7.10 -9.62
CA VAL A 30 -6.11 7.36 -8.84
C VAL A 30 -5.01 6.36 -9.21
N GLY A 31 -5.32 5.07 -9.27
CA GLY A 31 -4.39 4.02 -9.65
C GLY A 31 -3.85 4.18 -11.08
N ALA A 32 -4.73 4.49 -12.03
CA ALA A 32 -4.34 4.71 -13.43
C ALA A 32 -3.40 5.92 -13.58
N LEU A 33 -3.71 7.04 -12.93
CA LEU A 33 -2.87 8.25 -12.98
C LEU A 33 -1.50 8.00 -12.34
N ALA A 34 -1.47 7.44 -11.14
CA ALA A 34 -0.23 7.17 -10.42
C ALA A 34 0.64 6.12 -11.14
N ASN A 35 0.05 5.04 -11.66
CA ASN A 35 0.81 4.03 -12.40
C ASN A 35 1.32 4.56 -13.74
N THR A 36 0.55 5.40 -14.43
CA THR A 36 1.01 6.04 -15.67
C THR A 36 2.15 7.00 -15.37
N GLY A 37 2.04 7.81 -14.31
CA GLY A 37 3.13 8.69 -13.85
C GLY A 37 4.40 7.91 -13.50
N ARG A 38 4.27 6.78 -12.79
CA ARG A 38 5.38 5.87 -12.49
C ARG A 38 6.08 5.39 -13.75
N LEU A 39 5.32 4.93 -14.74
CA LEU A 39 5.86 4.45 -16.01
C LEU A 39 6.57 5.56 -16.80
N LEU A 40 6.03 6.79 -16.76
CA LEU A 40 6.69 7.95 -17.37
C LEU A 40 8.02 8.28 -16.66
N LEU A 41 8.06 8.20 -15.33
CA LEU A 41 9.30 8.41 -14.56
C LEU A 41 10.39 7.39 -14.94
N ILE A 42 10.01 6.14 -15.17
CA ILE A 42 10.95 5.09 -15.59
C ILE A 42 11.37 5.27 -17.04
N ASP A 43 10.41 5.45 -17.96
CA ASP A 43 10.66 5.42 -19.41
C ASP A 43 11.34 6.71 -19.91
N VAL A 44 11.00 7.87 -19.33
CA VAL A 44 11.50 9.19 -19.80
C VAL A 44 12.64 9.70 -18.94
N PHE A 45 12.50 9.60 -17.61
CA PHE A 45 13.48 10.16 -16.67
C PHE A 45 14.49 9.12 -16.17
N HIS A 46 14.39 7.86 -16.60
CA HIS A 46 15.27 6.76 -16.19
C HIS A 46 15.43 6.64 -14.66
N VAL A 47 14.37 6.99 -13.90
CA VAL A 47 14.36 6.87 -12.45
C VAL A 47 14.38 5.38 -12.08
N PRO A 48 15.20 4.96 -11.09
CA PRO A 48 15.19 3.59 -10.59
C PRO A 48 13.77 3.15 -10.20
N TRP A 49 13.40 1.92 -10.56
CA TRP A 49 12.04 1.40 -10.36
C TRP A 49 11.52 1.60 -8.94
N GLN A 50 12.33 1.29 -7.94
CA GLN A 50 11.96 1.38 -6.53
C GLN A 50 11.55 2.81 -6.12
N LEU A 51 12.31 3.81 -6.58
CA LEU A 51 12.00 5.22 -6.34
C LEU A 51 10.74 5.66 -7.09
N ALA A 52 10.57 5.24 -8.33
CA ALA A 52 9.38 5.55 -9.12
C ALA A 52 8.10 4.98 -8.47
N VAL A 53 8.18 3.76 -7.92
CA VAL A 53 7.07 3.15 -7.17
C VAL A 53 6.79 3.90 -5.88
N GLY A 54 7.83 4.28 -5.12
CA GLY A 54 7.67 5.08 -3.89
C GLY A 54 6.98 6.42 -4.16
N LEU A 55 7.41 7.15 -5.19
CA LEU A 55 6.79 8.42 -5.60
C LEU A 55 5.33 8.23 -6.04
N ALA A 56 5.05 7.18 -6.78
CA ALA A 56 3.67 6.85 -7.17
C ALA A 56 2.81 6.52 -5.95
N ALA A 57 3.34 5.80 -4.95
CA ALA A 57 2.63 5.50 -3.71
C ALA A 57 2.35 6.77 -2.89
N VAL A 58 3.29 7.72 -2.82
CA VAL A 58 3.04 9.06 -2.23
C VAL A 58 1.91 9.76 -2.95
N THR A 59 1.93 9.78 -4.29
CA THR A 59 0.88 10.39 -5.11
C THR A 59 -0.49 9.77 -4.85
N ILE A 60 -0.57 8.43 -4.77
CA ILE A 60 -1.82 7.72 -4.43
C ILE A 60 -2.31 8.15 -3.05
N GLY A 61 -1.43 8.19 -2.05
CA GLY A 61 -1.79 8.57 -0.69
C GLY A 61 -2.34 9.99 -0.59
N LEU A 62 -1.71 10.95 -1.30
CA LEU A 62 -2.16 12.35 -1.36
C LEU A 62 -3.50 12.49 -2.09
N LEU A 63 -3.65 11.85 -3.25
CA LEU A 63 -4.91 11.87 -4.01
C LEU A 63 -6.04 11.19 -3.24
N ALA A 64 -5.77 10.04 -2.60
CA ALA A 64 -6.76 9.37 -1.76
C ALA A 64 -7.25 10.29 -0.64
N GLN A 65 -6.37 11.03 0.02
CA GLN A 65 -6.74 12.00 1.06
C GLN A 65 -7.63 13.12 0.52
N LEU A 66 -7.30 13.65 -0.65
CA LEU A 66 -8.09 14.71 -1.28
C LEU A 66 -9.53 14.25 -1.58
N PHE A 67 -9.71 13.00 -2.02
CA PHE A 67 -11.03 12.45 -2.29
C PHE A 67 -11.78 12.04 -1.02
N VAL A 68 -11.09 11.55 0.00
CA VAL A 68 -11.69 11.24 1.31
C VAL A 68 -12.35 12.48 1.92
N SER A 69 -11.64 13.61 1.90
CA SER A 69 -12.15 14.86 2.46
C SER A 69 -13.40 15.40 1.74
N ARG A 70 -13.59 15.04 0.46
CA ARG A 70 -14.71 15.52 -0.35
C ARG A 70 -15.86 14.54 -0.52
N ALA A 71 -15.61 13.25 -0.43
CA ALA A 71 -16.58 12.20 -0.79
C ALA A 71 -17.01 11.31 0.38
N SER A 72 -16.55 11.57 1.60
CA SER A 72 -16.81 10.74 2.80
C SER A 72 -16.48 9.25 2.58
N LEU A 73 -15.45 8.97 1.79
CA LEU A 73 -15.01 7.61 1.46
C LEU A 73 -13.86 7.19 2.38
N SER A 74 -13.71 5.89 2.60
CA SER A 74 -12.58 5.35 3.34
C SER A 74 -11.26 5.52 2.55
N ARG A 75 -10.23 6.05 3.22
CA ARG A 75 -8.88 6.17 2.64
C ARG A 75 -8.34 4.83 2.15
N VAL A 76 -8.55 3.78 2.95
CA VAL A 76 -8.10 2.41 2.64
C VAL A 76 -8.78 1.88 1.38
N ALA A 77 -10.09 2.12 1.23
CA ALA A 77 -10.84 1.68 0.06
C ALA A 77 -10.37 2.34 -1.25
N LEU A 78 -9.74 3.52 -1.18
CA LEU A 78 -9.17 4.21 -2.34
C LEU A 78 -7.71 3.83 -2.59
N SER A 79 -6.88 3.80 -1.54
CA SER A 79 -5.43 3.63 -1.70
C SER A 79 -5.02 2.18 -1.95
N VAL A 80 -5.64 1.19 -1.28
CA VAL A 80 -5.23 -0.22 -1.39
C VAL A 80 -5.39 -0.75 -2.82
N PRO A 81 -6.54 -0.65 -3.49
CA PRO A 81 -6.68 -1.13 -4.87
C PRO A 81 -5.75 -0.40 -5.85
N ALA A 82 -5.55 0.91 -5.65
CA ALA A 82 -4.68 1.71 -6.49
C ALA A 82 -3.20 1.30 -6.39
N VAL A 83 -2.77 0.84 -5.23
CA VAL A 83 -1.37 0.41 -4.98
C VAL A 83 -1.14 -1.03 -5.42
N VAL A 84 -2.12 -1.93 -5.28
CA VAL A 84 -1.97 -3.36 -5.59
C VAL A 84 -1.51 -3.60 -7.02
N ILE A 85 -1.89 -2.76 -7.98
CA ILE A 85 -1.43 -2.85 -9.38
C ILE A 85 0.08 -2.60 -9.56
N MET A 86 0.77 -2.08 -8.54
CA MET A 86 2.22 -1.80 -8.57
C MET A 86 3.04 -2.88 -7.89
N ILE A 87 2.41 -3.89 -7.29
CA ILE A 87 3.12 -5.01 -6.65
C ILE A 87 3.95 -5.74 -7.70
N PRO A 88 5.23 -6.07 -7.40
CA PRO A 88 6.15 -6.67 -8.34
C PRO A 88 5.90 -8.18 -8.48
N GLY A 89 4.77 -8.55 -9.11
CA GLY A 89 4.34 -9.94 -9.25
C GLY A 89 5.30 -10.81 -10.07
N VAL A 90 5.93 -10.25 -11.11
CA VAL A 90 6.87 -11.00 -11.97
C VAL A 90 8.17 -11.36 -11.23
N PRO A 91 8.88 -10.45 -10.56
CA PRO A 91 10.02 -10.80 -9.72
C PRO A 91 9.65 -11.79 -8.61
N PHE A 92 8.48 -11.59 -7.97
CA PHE A 92 8.00 -12.50 -6.94
C PHE A 92 7.81 -13.93 -7.47
N TYR A 93 7.13 -14.07 -8.62
CA TYR A 93 6.94 -15.36 -9.26
C TYR A 93 8.29 -16.03 -9.64
N ARG A 94 9.22 -15.26 -10.21
CA ARG A 94 10.56 -15.77 -10.57
C ARG A 94 11.32 -16.26 -9.34
N ALA A 95 11.28 -15.52 -8.25
CA ALA A 95 11.92 -15.92 -6.99
C ALA A 95 11.35 -17.24 -6.46
N ILE A 96 10.02 -17.36 -6.38
CA ILE A 96 9.36 -18.60 -5.93
C ILE A 96 9.65 -19.77 -6.85
N SER A 97 9.60 -19.55 -8.17
CA SER A 97 9.90 -20.58 -9.16
C SER A 97 11.35 -21.08 -9.03
N ALA A 98 12.31 -20.17 -8.88
CA ALA A 98 13.70 -20.51 -8.66
C ALA A 98 13.90 -21.30 -7.35
N LEU A 99 13.27 -20.87 -6.25
CA LEU A 99 13.33 -21.61 -4.99
C LEU A 99 12.72 -23.02 -5.08
N ASN A 100 11.60 -23.15 -5.81
CA ASN A 100 11.00 -24.48 -6.04
C ASN A 100 11.91 -25.40 -6.84
N THR A 101 12.57 -24.89 -7.88
CA THR A 101 13.52 -25.67 -8.68
C THR A 101 14.74 -26.09 -7.86
N LEU A 102 15.24 -25.22 -6.97
CA LEU A 102 16.32 -25.58 -6.02
C LEU A 102 15.95 -26.73 -5.10
N SER A 103 14.67 -26.84 -4.70
CA SER A 103 14.22 -27.93 -3.82
C SER A 103 14.09 -29.28 -4.54
N VAL A 104 13.84 -29.26 -5.85
CA VAL A 104 13.58 -30.46 -6.66
C VAL A 104 14.84 -30.93 -7.41
N ASP A 105 15.59 -29.98 -7.96
CA ASP A 105 16.73 -30.27 -8.81
C ASP A 105 18.00 -29.55 -8.29
N LYS A 106 18.93 -30.32 -7.71
CA LYS A 106 20.11 -29.77 -7.02
C LYS A 106 21.19 -29.17 -7.95
N GLY A 107 20.92 -29.03 -9.22
CA GLY A 107 21.99 -28.70 -10.18
C GLY A 107 21.58 -27.76 -11.31
N GLY A 108 21.27 -26.51 -11.09
CA GLY A 108 21.09 -25.59 -12.22
C GLY A 108 20.45 -24.26 -11.99
N VAL A 109 20.03 -23.98 -10.78
CA VAL A 109 19.39 -22.68 -10.47
C VAL A 109 20.42 -21.72 -9.89
N ASP A 110 20.49 -20.52 -10.45
CA ASP A 110 21.31 -19.45 -9.89
C ASP A 110 20.62 -18.89 -8.62
N VAL A 111 21.15 -19.27 -7.46
CA VAL A 111 20.71 -18.76 -6.15
C VAL A 111 20.82 -17.24 -6.09
N GLY A 112 21.80 -16.67 -6.79
CA GLY A 112 21.99 -15.22 -6.89
C GLY A 112 20.81 -14.55 -7.59
N GLU A 113 20.28 -15.12 -8.67
CA GLU A 113 19.10 -14.60 -9.35
C GLU A 113 17.85 -14.68 -8.46
N ALA A 114 17.64 -15.79 -7.76
CA ALA A 114 16.53 -15.93 -6.82
C ALA A 114 16.60 -14.87 -5.70
N ALA A 115 17.78 -14.68 -5.11
CA ALA A 115 18.01 -13.69 -4.07
C ALA A 115 17.82 -12.25 -4.58
N ALA A 116 18.29 -11.95 -5.80
CA ALA A 116 18.10 -10.64 -6.41
C ALA A 116 16.62 -10.32 -6.65
N ASN A 117 15.85 -11.27 -7.17
CA ASN A 117 14.41 -11.11 -7.36
C ASN A 117 13.66 -10.90 -6.01
N LEU A 118 14.04 -11.62 -4.95
CA LEU A 118 13.47 -11.43 -3.62
C LEU A 118 13.81 -10.05 -3.04
N ALA A 119 15.06 -9.61 -3.18
CA ALA A 119 15.49 -8.29 -2.75
C ALA A 119 14.71 -7.20 -3.48
N GLU A 120 14.49 -7.33 -4.80
CA GLU A 120 13.68 -6.39 -5.58
C GLU A 120 12.25 -6.30 -5.04
N VAL A 121 11.60 -7.42 -4.78
CA VAL A 121 10.26 -7.48 -4.18
C VAL A 121 10.24 -6.76 -2.83
N PHE A 122 11.21 -7.04 -1.97
CA PHE A 122 11.31 -6.43 -0.65
C PHE A 122 11.44 -4.90 -0.74
N PHE A 123 12.35 -4.40 -1.59
CA PHE A 123 12.55 -2.97 -1.77
C PHE A 123 11.31 -2.28 -2.33
N VAL A 124 10.62 -2.88 -3.30
CA VAL A 124 9.40 -2.30 -3.88
C VAL A 124 8.26 -2.25 -2.86
N ILE A 125 8.03 -3.33 -2.10
CA ILE A 125 6.99 -3.34 -1.05
C ILE A 125 7.31 -2.31 0.03
N THR A 126 8.58 -2.20 0.44
CA THR A 126 9.03 -1.19 1.40
C THR A 126 8.82 0.22 0.85
N ALA A 127 9.17 0.48 -0.42
CA ALA A 127 8.96 1.77 -1.06
C ALA A 127 7.47 2.16 -1.11
N ILE A 128 6.57 1.21 -1.37
CA ILE A 128 5.12 1.42 -1.31
C ILE A 128 4.70 1.81 0.11
N GLY A 129 5.09 1.03 1.11
CA GLY A 129 4.73 1.29 2.51
C GLY A 129 5.22 2.65 2.99
N VAL A 130 6.49 2.97 2.74
CA VAL A 130 7.08 4.28 3.07
C VAL A 130 6.38 5.41 2.31
N GLY A 131 6.08 5.23 1.02
CA GLY A 131 5.39 6.23 0.20
C GLY A 131 4.00 6.57 0.76
N LEU A 132 3.20 5.57 1.10
CA LEU A 132 1.88 5.78 1.72
C LEU A 132 1.98 6.40 3.12
N ALA A 133 2.97 5.99 3.92
CA ALA A 133 3.22 6.56 5.23
C ALA A 133 3.62 8.03 5.15
N LEU A 134 4.51 8.40 4.22
CA LEU A 134 4.89 9.80 3.97
C LEU A 134 3.68 10.64 3.56
N ALA A 135 2.86 10.16 2.64
CA ALA A 135 1.62 10.86 2.25
C ALA A 135 0.72 11.12 3.47
N ARG A 136 0.60 10.16 4.38
CA ARG A 136 -0.16 10.30 5.61
C ARG A 136 0.44 11.34 6.56
N ILE A 137 1.76 11.29 6.78
CA ILE A 137 2.47 12.24 7.64
C ILE A 137 2.31 13.69 7.13
N ILE A 138 2.36 13.88 5.82
CA ILE A 138 2.21 15.20 5.20
C ILE A 138 0.80 15.74 5.37
N THR A 139 -0.20 14.86 5.28
CA THR A 139 -1.60 15.29 5.19
C THR A 139 -2.31 15.33 6.54
N ASP A 140 -1.88 14.52 7.51
CA ASP A 140 -2.55 14.34 8.80
C ASP A 140 -1.75 15.00 9.91
N HIS A 141 -2.00 16.30 10.14
CA HIS A 141 -1.33 17.06 11.19
C HIS A 141 -1.68 16.51 12.59
N ASN A 142 -2.87 15.94 12.77
CA ASN A 142 -3.32 15.36 14.04
C ASN A 142 -2.68 13.98 14.33
N TRP A 143 -2.31 13.20 13.32
CA TRP A 143 -1.69 11.89 13.52
C TRP A 143 -0.33 11.99 14.26
N ARG A 144 0.38 13.10 14.10
CA ARG A 144 1.63 13.38 14.82
C ARG A 144 1.42 13.44 16.33
N HIS A 145 0.27 13.94 16.79
CA HIS A 145 -0.07 14.03 18.21
C HIS A 145 -0.55 12.70 18.76
N ASP A 146 -1.32 11.92 18.00
CA ASP A 146 -1.85 10.63 18.43
C ASP A 146 -0.76 9.58 18.62
N VAL A 147 0.27 9.55 17.76
CA VAL A 147 1.42 8.63 17.92
C VAL A 147 2.25 8.99 19.14
N ALA A 148 2.40 10.28 19.45
CA ALA A 148 3.09 10.73 20.65
C ALA A 148 2.32 10.41 21.96
N THR A 149 1.00 10.35 21.87
CA THR A 149 0.10 10.12 23.03
C THR A 149 -0.17 8.62 23.25
N SER A 150 -0.09 7.80 22.21
CA SER A 150 -0.31 6.33 22.30
C SER A 150 0.77 5.59 23.10
N GLY A 151 1.84 6.26 23.51
CA GLY A 151 2.83 5.74 24.49
C GLY A 151 2.29 5.64 25.92
N HIS A 152 1.17 6.28 26.21
CA HIS A 152 0.45 6.13 27.47
C HIS A 152 -0.81 5.30 27.22
N ILE A 153 -0.77 4.02 27.51
CA ILE A 153 -1.95 3.16 27.61
C ILE A 153 -2.77 3.67 28.80
N THR A 154 -3.67 4.60 28.56
CA THR A 154 -4.74 4.88 29.52
C THR A 154 -5.75 3.74 29.46
N LEU A 155 -5.67 2.84 30.42
CA LEU A 155 -6.72 1.83 30.65
C LEU A 155 -8.07 2.56 30.77
N PRO A 156 -9.12 2.06 30.13
CA PRO A 156 -10.44 2.68 30.22
C PRO A 156 -10.85 2.74 31.69
N ARG A 157 -11.21 3.92 32.19
CA ARG A 157 -11.65 4.19 33.58
C ARG A 157 -12.86 3.36 34.04
N THR A 158 -13.55 2.70 33.10
CA THR A 158 -14.77 1.92 33.39
C THR A 158 -14.58 0.71 34.29
N HIS A 159 -13.35 0.23 34.50
CA HIS A 159 -13.10 -0.91 35.39
C HIS A 159 -12.67 -0.51 36.80
N VAL A 160 -12.32 0.74 37.04
CA VAL A 160 -11.92 1.20 38.37
C VAL A 160 -13.15 1.68 39.16
N GLU A 161 -14.13 2.28 38.50
CA GLU A 161 -15.37 2.76 39.16
C GLU A 161 -16.32 1.60 39.56
N ALA A 162 -16.25 0.45 38.89
CA ALA A 162 -17.06 -0.72 39.27
C ALA A 162 -16.53 -1.48 40.49
N ALA A 163 -15.29 -1.19 40.93
CA ALA A 163 -14.67 -1.84 42.10
C ALA A 163 -14.84 -1.05 43.39
N GLU A 164 -15.33 0.20 43.32
CA GLU A 164 -15.49 1.10 44.49
C GLU A 164 -16.93 1.27 44.94
N GLN A 165 -17.91 0.51 44.45
CA GLN A 165 -19.25 0.54 45.03
C GLN A 165 -19.23 -0.23 46.36
N PRO A 166 -19.42 0.45 47.51
CA PRO A 166 -19.60 -0.25 48.77
C PRO A 166 -20.87 -1.07 48.75
N LEU A 167 -20.79 -2.29 49.18
CA LEU A 167 -21.96 -3.14 49.44
C LEU A 167 -22.73 -2.47 50.62
N GLU A 168 -23.76 -1.73 50.33
CA GLU A 168 -24.75 -1.34 51.32
C GLU A 168 -25.74 -2.50 51.51
N ASP A 169 -25.65 -3.11 52.70
CA ASP A 169 -26.61 -4.07 53.23
C ASP A 169 -27.91 -3.36 53.68
#